data_56eed68612b623b668a807b6b3b59609
#
_entry.id   56eed68612b623b668a807b6b3b59609
#
_cell.length_a   1.000
_cell.length_b   1.000
_cell.length_c   1.000
_cell.angle_alpha   90.00
_cell.angle_beta   90.00
_cell.angle_gamma   90.00
#
_symmetry.space_group_name_H-M   'P 1'
#
loop_
_entity.id
_entity.type
_entity.pdbx_description
1 polymer ?
#
loop_
_entity_poly.entity_id
_entity_poly.type
_entity_poly.pdbx_seq_one_letter_code
_entity_poly.pdbx_strand_id
1 'polypeptide(L)'
;MRIALLGLGLIGGSIAKALREDPAGVGPFDPTGVDIAAWTPSAAGPRAALEAGAVDHVARTIAEAVDSAALIIICAPPIASTSILDELVICRRSGRLAEGAVITDVLSTKRWIMAEAAKRTLRFCGGHPMAGKHETGFAAADANLFVGRPWVVVPDHHGTSSAAALVERLASSCGARPIMMDAELHDAATAAVSHLPLLLSAALVSAVSQGEQGKAVDGWRVSHLLASSGWNSATRLARGSDEMGADILSTNAREVRRRLRALRDELERWDARLVAAENDPVVGRTDIRARLAEARETLEELR
;
A
#
# COMPACT_ATOMS: atom_id res chain seq x y z
N MET A 1 2.20 17.12 20.86
CA MET A 1 0.96 16.56 20.24
C MET A 1 0.98 15.06 20.39
N ARG A 2 -0.13 14.44 20.83
CA ARG A 2 -0.20 12.97 20.96
C ARG A 2 -0.66 12.33 19.64
N ILE A 3 0.08 11.28 19.22
CA ILE A 3 -0.17 10.47 18.03
C ILE A 3 -0.37 9.02 18.46
N ALA A 4 -1.40 8.35 17.95
CA ALA A 4 -1.61 6.92 18.14
C ALA A 4 -1.27 6.16 16.84
N LEU A 5 -0.39 5.16 16.94
CA LEU A 5 -0.07 4.23 15.86
C LEU A 5 -0.76 2.88 16.12
N LEU A 6 -1.76 2.56 15.32
CA LEU A 6 -2.52 1.30 15.40
C LEU A 6 -2.00 0.33 14.33
N GLY A 7 -0.99 -0.43 14.71
CA GLY A 7 -0.13 -1.22 13.83
C GLY A 7 1.29 -0.67 13.81
N LEU A 8 2.29 -1.52 14.10
CA LEU A 8 3.69 -1.11 14.15
C LEU A 8 4.61 -2.14 13.48
N GLY A 9 4.33 -2.36 12.19
CA GLY A 9 5.17 -3.11 11.27
C GLY A 9 6.18 -2.21 10.56
N LEU A 10 6.47 -2.53 9.29
CA LEU A 10 7.35 -1.74 8.44
C LEU A 10 6.88 -0.26 8.34
N ILE A 11 5.65 -0.04 7.92
CA ILE A 11 5.15 1.32 7.64
C ILE A 11 4.96 2.12 8.94
N GLY A 12 4.22 1.58 9.91
CA GLY A 12 4.01 2.28 11.19
C GLY A 12 5.29 2.54 11.95
N GLY A 13 6.23 1.59 11.91
CA GLY A 13 7.56 1.76 12.49
C GLY A 13 8.41 2.81 11.78
N SER A 14 8.32 2.87 10.44
CA SER A 14 9.02 3.89 9.65
C SER A 14 8.45 5.29 9.91
N ILE A 15 7.14 5.42 10.08
CA ILE A 15 6.51 6.68 10.50
C ILE A 15 7.02 7.10 11.88
N ALA A 16 7.03 6.18 12.85
CA ALA A 16 7.53 6.47 14.20
C ALA A 16 8.98 6.98 14.17
N LYS A 17 9.88 6.28 13.46
CA LYS A 17 11.28 6.69 13.28
C LYS A 17 11.41 8.03 12.56
N ALA A 18 10.69 8.23 11.45
CA ALA A 18 10.74 9.46 10.68
C ALA A 18 10.30 10.68 11.51
N LEU A 19 9.28 10.53 12.36
CA LEU A 19 8.83 11.61 13.25
C LEU A 19 9.85 11.94 14.37
N ARG A 20 10.80 11.04 14.69
CA ARG A 20 11.88 11.29 15.64
C ARG A 20 13.13 11.86 14.99
N GLU A 21 13.46 11.38 13.81
CA GLU A 21 14.71 11.70 13.13
C GLU A 21 14.62 12.93 12.23
N ASP A 22 13.40 13.36 11.87
CA ASP A 22 13.11 14.46 10.93
C ASP A 22 14.02 14.42 9.68
N PRO A 23 13.95 13.34 8.87
CA PRO A 23 14.90 13.10 7.79
C PRO A 23 14.89 14.18 6.69
N ALA A 24 13.84 15.00 6.65
CA ALA A 24 13.71 16.11 5.70
C ALA A 24 14.19 17.45 6.26
N GLY A 25 14.43 17.55 7.57
CA GLY A 25 14.81 18.80 8.24
C GLY A 25 13.76 19.93 8.11
N VAL A 26 12.51 19.55 7.85
CA VAL A 26 11.40 20.48 7.51
C VAL A 26 10.23 20.31 8.49
N GLY A 27 10.45 19.55 9.57
CA GLY A 27 9.40 18.99 10.41
C GLY A 27 8.33 19.97 10.86
N PRO A 28 7.11 19.90 10.31
CA PRO A 28 5.97 20.60 10.87
C PRO A 28 5.52 20.00 12.21
N PHE A 29 6.09 18.84 12.57
CA PHE A 29 6.01 18.28 13.91
C PHE A 29 7.36 18.45 14.59
N ASP A 30 7.42 19.28 15.65
CA ASP A 30 8.59 19.34 16.51
C ASP A 30 8.84 17.92 17.11
N PRO A 31 9.96 17.27 16.81
CA PRO A 31 10.24 15.93 17.33
C PRO A 31 10.18 15.83 18.86
N THR A 32 10.49 16.93 19.57
CA THR A 32 10.43 17.01 21.03
C THR A 32 9.01 17.22 21.57
N GLY A 33 8.10 17.71 20.71
CA GLY A 33 6.69 17.98 21.04
C GLY A 33 5.71 16.86 20.64
N VAL A 34 6.23 15.74 20.09
CA VAL A 34 5.40 14.60 19.69
C VAL A 34 5.47 13.48 20.73
N ASP A 35 4.32 13.07 21.25
CA ASP A 35 4.12 11.92 22.15
C ASP A 35 3.46 10.79 21.34
N ILE A 36 4.14 9.64 21.16
CA ILE A 36 3.69 8.55 20.31
C ILE A 36 3.32 7.34 21.17
N ALA A 37 2.04 6.96 21.13
CA ALA A 37 1.54 5.70 21.67
C ALA A 37 1.34 4.68 20.54
N ALA A 38 1.83 3.45 20.72
CA ALA A 38 1.70 2.40 19.72
C ALA A 38 0.97 1.18 20.28
N TRP A 39 0.13 0.59 19.46
CA TRP A 39 -0.61 -0.63 19.75
C TRP A 39 -0.52 -1.64 18.59
N THR A 40 -0.33 -2.91 18.94
CA THR A 40 -0.52 -4.08 18.08
C THR A 40 -1.04 -5.24 18.91
N PRO A 41 -1.73 -6.25 18.32
CA PRO A 41 -2.23 -7.40 19.09
C PRO A 41 -1.15 -8.14 19.86
N SER A 42 0.07 -8.28 19.32
CA SER A 42 1.18 -9.01 19.97
C SER A 42 2.05 -8.14 20.89
N ALA A 43 1.94 -6.83 20.81
CA ALA A 43 2.81 -5.86 21.46
C ALA A 43 4.33 -6.00 21.17
N ALA A 44 4.75 -6.94 20.33
CA ALA A 44 6.17 -7.17 20.04
C ALA A 44 6.82 -5.98 19.30
N GLY A 45 6.17 -5.49 18.25
CA GLY A 45 6.63 -4.31 17.51
C GLY A 45 6.70 -3.05 18.38
N PRO A 46 5.64 -2.70 19.14
CA PRO A 46 5.66 -1.56 20.06
C PRO A 46 6.75 -1.62 21.10
N ARG A 47 7.05 -2.80 21.70
CA ARG A 47 8.14 -2.94 22.67
C ARG A 47 9.51 -2.69 22.05
N ALA A 48 9.78 -3.30 20.89
CA ALA A 48 11.03 -3.04 20.17
C ALA A 48 11.17 -1.56 19.77
N ALA A 49 10.06 -0.90 19.41
CA ALA A 49 10.05 0.51 19.09
C ALA A 49 10.29 1.41 20.32
N LEU A 50 9.77 1.03 21.48
CA LEU A 50 10.03 1.72 22.75
C LEU A 50 11.52 1.60 23.13
N GLU A 51 12.09 0.40 23.05
CA GLU A 51 13.51 0.16 23.31
C GLU A 51 14.43 0.96 22.36
N ALA A 52 13.99 1.15 21.12
CA ALA A 52 14.69 1.96 20.10
C ALA A 52 14.42 3.47 20.22
N GLY A 53 13.61 3.93 21.17
CA GLY A 53 13.25 5.34 21.33
C GLY A 53 12.33 5.90 20.22
N ALA A 54 11.72 5.03 19.40
CA ALA A 54 10.86 5.45 18.30
C ALA A 54 9.43 5.80 18.78
N VAL A 55 8.97 5.22 19.89
CA VAL A 55 7.68 5.53 20.52
C VAL A 55 7.88 5.79 22.02
N ASP A 56 6.92 6.47 22.66
CA ASP A 56 6.98 6.80 24.08
C ASP A 56 6.18 5.80 24.93
N HIS A 57 5.12 5.20 24.35
CA HIS A 57 4.21 4.34 25.08
C HIS A 57 3.84 3.08 24.28
N VAL A 58 3.86 1.94 24.97
CA VAL A 58 3.28 0.67 24.48
C VAL A 58 1.90 0.51 25.10
N ALA A 59 0.86 0.72 24.30
CA ALA A 59 -0.51 0.56 24.76
C ALA A 59 -0.93 -0.92 24.77
N ARG A 60 -1.72 -1.32 25.75
CA ARG A 60 -2.28 -2.68 25.89
C ARG A 60 -3.57 -2.85 25.11
N THR A 61 -4.29 -1.75 24.87
CA THR A 61 -5.55 -1.70 24.14
C THR A 61 -5.55 -0.52 23.17
N ILE A 62 -6.44 -0.59 22.16
CA ILE A 62 -6.68 0.53 21.24
C ILE A 62 -7.15 1.76 22.03
N ALA A 63 -8.03 1.57 23.02
CA ALA A 63 -8.55 2.64 23.86
C ALA A 63 -7.43 3.38 24.63
N GLU A 64 -6.41 2.65 25.12
CA GLU A 64 -5.26 3.25 25.78
C GLU A 64 -4.35 4.01 24.77
N ALA A 65 -4.18 3.47 23.56
CA ALA A 65 -3.38 4.13 22.54
C ALA A 65 -3.97 5.46 22.09
N VAL A 66 -5.30 5.52 21.90
CA VAL A 66 -5.98 6.68 21.32
C VAL A 66 -6.42 7.73 22.34
N ASP A 67 -6.24 7.44 23.64
CA ASP A 67 -6.62 8.35 24.70
C ASP A 67 -5.92 9.70 24.54
N SER A 68 -6.71 10.76 24.36
CA SER A 68 -6.22 12.13 24.11
C SER A 68 -5.37 12.31 22.83
N ALA A 69 -5.35 11.34 21.90
CA ALA A 69 -4.62 11.46 20.64
C ALA A 69 -5.29 12.47 19.70
N ALA A 70 -4.51 13.39 19.16
CA ALA A 70 -4.96 14.34 18.14
C ALA A 70 -4.92 13.75 16.72
N LEU A 71 -4.03 12.77 16.50
CA LEU A 71 -3.88 12.05 15.23
C LEU A 71 -3.80 10.56 15.51
N ILE A 72 -4.63 9.78 14.82
CA ILE A 72 -4.69 8.32 14.92
C ILE A 72 -4.37 7.75 13.55
N ILE A 73 -3.33 6.92 13.45
CA ILE A 73 -2.83 6.36 12.20
C ILE A 73 -3.04 4.85 12.22
N ILE A 74 -3.89 4.36 11.32
CA ILE A 74 -4.15 2.92 11.15
C ILE A 74 -3.11 2.35 10.19
N CYS A 75 -2.22 1.49 10.72
CA CYS A 75 -1.14 0.83 9.99
C CYS A 75 -1.31 -0.70 9.97
N ALA A 76 -2.55 -1.17 10.06
CA ALA A 76 -2.92 -2.59 10.00
C ALA A 76 -3.29 -2.98 8.55
N PRO A 77 -3.36 -4.29 8.21
CA PRO A 77 -3.91 -4.76 6.94
C PRO A 77 -5.34 -4.26 6.70
N PRO A 78 -5.77 -4.11 5.42
CA PRO A 78 -7.08 -3.55 5.10
C PRO A 78 -8.26 -4.19 5.85
N ILE A 79 -8.44 -5.50 5.77
CA ILE A 79 -9.58 -6.17 6.40
C ILE A 79 -9.51 -6.07 7.93
N ALA A 80 -8.34 -6.23 8.53
CA ALA A 80 -8.15 -6.07 9.98
C ALA A 80 -8.47 -4.64 10.46
N SER A 81 -8.37 -3.64 9.60
CA SER A 81 -8.68 -2.26 9.94
C SER A 81 -10.17 -2.02 10.25
N THR A 82 -11.09 -2.89 9.80
CA THR A 82 -12.52 -2.79 10.17
C THR A 82 -12.76 -2.92 11.66
N SER A 83 -12.13 -3.91 12.31
CA SER A 83 -12.26 -4.08 13.76
C SER A 83 -11.65 -2.90 14.52
N ILE A 84 -10.58 -2.31 14.01
CA ILE A 84 -9.99 -1.09 14.57
C ILE A 84 -10.99 0.08 14.47
N LEU A 85 -11.64 0.26 13.32
CA LEU A 85 -12.67 1.29 13.17
C LEU A 85 -13.84 1.08 14.13
N ASP A 86 -14.27 -0.17 14.39
CA ASP A 86 -15.33 -0.48 15.37
C ASP A 86 -14.91 -0.09 16.80
N GLU A 87 -13.68 -0.42 17.20
CA GLU A 87 -13.12 0.00 18.49
C GLU A 87 -13.03 1.52 18.62
N LEU A 88 -12.66 2.23 17.54
CA LEU A 88 -12.61 3.70 17.53
C LEU A 88 -14.02 4.33 17.72
N VAL A 89 -15.07 3.69 17.22
CA VAL A 89 -16.46 4.11 17.54
C VAL A 89 -16.77 3.97 19.02
N ILE A 90 -16.34 2.87 19.64
CA ILE A 90 -16.53 2.65 21.09
C ILE A 90 -15.74 3.71 21.87
N CYS A 91 -14.49 3.97 21.49
CA CYS A 91 -13.66 5.00 22.11
C CYS A 91 -14.27 6.39 21.99
N ARG A 92 -14.85 6.74 20.84
CA ARG A 92 -15.56 8.00 20.65
C ARG A 92 -16.77 8.12 21.57
N ARG A 93 -17.60 7.07 21.63
CA ARG A 93 -18.82 7.05 22.48
C ARG A 93 -18.48 7.15 23.96
N SER A 94 -17.35 6.62 24.39
CA SER A 94 -16.87 6.69 25.78
C SER A 94 -16.08 7.97 26.12
N GLY A 95 -15.98 8.92 25.18
CA GLY A 95 -15.25 10.18 25.38
C GLY A 95 -13.73 10.05 25.44
N ARG A 96 -13.16 8.94 24.97
CA ARG A 96 -11.70 8.74 24.94
C ARG A 96 -11.01 9.38 23.73
N LEU A 97 -11.73 9.58 22.64
CA LEU A 97 -11.17 10.34 21.53
C LEU A 97 -11.21 11.83 21.84
N ALA A 98 -10.10 12.52 21.61
CA ALA A 98 -10.06 13.97 21.73
C ALA A 98 -11.07 14.62 20.78
N GLU A 99 -11.68 15.72 21.19
CA GLU A 99 -12.51 16.52 20.30
C GLU A 99 -11.69 16.98 19.11
N GLY A 100 -12.18 16.74 17.90
CA GLY A 100 -11.45 17.08 16.68
C GLY A 100 -10.31 16.13 16.31
N ALA A 101 -10.11 15.00 17.00
CA ALA A 101 -9.15 13.98 16.59
C ALA A 101 -9.33 13.57 15.11
N VAL A 102 -8.22 13.48 14.38
CA VAL A 102 -8.20 13.04 12.98
C VAL A 102 -7.76 11.58 12.94
N ILE A 103 -8.50 10.77 12.21
CA ILE A 103 -8.13 9.39 11.92
C ILE A 103 -7.62 9.34 10.47
N THR A 104 -6.48 8.71 10.25
CA THR A 104 -5.92 8.43 8.94
C THR A 104 -5.43 6.99 8.86
N ASP A 105 -5.06 6.57 7.67
CA ASP A 105 -4.53 5.23 7.41
C ASP A 105 -3.29 5.28 6.49
N VAL A 106 -2.69 4.13 6.25
CA VAL A 106 -1.58 3.95 5.30
C VAL A 106 -1.86 2.83 4.29
N LEU A 107 -3.11 2.44 4.11
CA LEU A 107 -3.52 1.30 3.30
C LEU A 107 -3.32 1.56 1.81
N SER A 108 -3.21 0.48 1.05
CA SER A 108 -3.02 0.54 -0.41
C SER A 108 -4.30 0.76 -1.20
N THR A 109 -5.48 0.74 -0.57
CA THR A 109 -6.79 1.00 -1.17
C THR A 109 -7.54 2.05 -0.38
N LYS A 110 -8.21 2.99 -1.06
CA LYS A 110 -8.84 4.15 -0.39
C LYS A 110 -10.35 4.08 -0.36
N ARG A 111 -11.00 3.75 -1.48
CA ARG A 111 -12.46 3.79 -1.57
C ARG A 111 -13.13 2.92 -0.52
N TRP A 112 -12.59 1.71 -0.30
CA TRP A 112 -13.18 0.78 0.66
C TRP A 112 -13.06 1.29 2.10
N ILE A 113 -11.86 1.68 2.56
CA ILE A 113 -11.66 2.14 3.94
C ILE A 113 -12.36 3.46 4.24
N MET A 114 -12.40 4.38 3.26
CA MET A 114 -13.15 5.63 3.37
C MET A 114 -14.65 5.38 3.55
N ALA A 115 -15.22 4.43 2.79
CA ALA A 115 -16.61 4.04 2.94
C ALA A 115 -16.89 3.37 4.31
N GLU A 116 -15.98 2.52 4.78
CA GLU A 116 -16.10 1.89 6.12
C GLU A 116 -16.03 2.91 7.26
N ALA A 117 -15.16 3.90 7.16
CA ALA A 117 -15.08 5.01 8.11
C ALA A 117 -16.34 5.89 8.08
N ALA A 118 -16.86 6.19 6.88
CA ALA A 118 -18.07 7.00 6.69
C ALA A 118 -19.31 6.32 7.30
N LYS A 119 -19.49 4.99 7.12
CA LYS A 119 -20.57 4.21 7.77
C LYS A 119 -20.56 4.36 9.28
N ARG A 120 -19.39 4.57 9.88
CA ARG A 120 -19.17 4.74 11.32
C ARG A 120 -19.17 6.20 11.78
N THR A 121 -19.37 7.12 10.86
CA THR A 121 -19.37 8.57 11.11
C THR A 121 -18.06 9.03 11.79
N LEU A 122 -16.93 8.43 11.42
CA LEU A 122 -15.61 8.81 11.92
C LEU A 122 -15.03 9.96 11.08
N ARG A 123 -14.35 10.90 11.73
CA ARG A 123 -13.59 11.96 11.04
C ARG A 123 -12.31 11.36 10.46
N PHE A 124 -12.35 11.00 9.20
CA PHE A 124 -11.34 10.18 8.54
C PHE A 124 -10.81 10.88 7.29
N CYS A 125 -9.49 10.98 7.20
CA CYS A 125 -8.79 11.44 6.00
C CYS A 125 -7.87 10.30 5.54
N GLY A 126 -8.08 9.76 4.34
CA GLY A 126 -7.29 8.66 3.83
C GLY A 126 -5.84 9.05 3.56
N GLY A 127 -4.91 8.13 3.82
CA GLY A 127 -3.50 8.25 3.51
C GLY A 127 -2.97 7.01 2.78
N HIS A 128 -1.97 7.18 1.90
CA HIS A 128 -1.25 6.07 1.31
C HIS A 128 0.17 6.49 0.92
N PRO A 129 1.20 6.15 1.72
CA PRO A 129 2.57 6.33 1.32
C PRO A 129 2.93 5.32 0.21
N MET A 130 3.36 5.83 -0.96
CA MET A 130 3.78 5.01 -2.10
C MET A 130 5.19 4.46 -1.88
N ALA A 131 5.37 3.73 -0.78
CA ALA A 131 6.65 3.18 -0.34
C ALA A 131 6.45 1.83 0.37
N GLY A 132 7.44 0.95 0.23
CA GLY A 132 7.43 -0.37 0.87
C GLY A 132 8.70 -1.15 0.59
N LYS A 133 8.90 -2.21 1.36
CA LYS A 133 9.99 -3.20 1.20
C LYS A 133 9.38 -4.60 1.28
N HIS A 134 10.19 -5.63 0.99
CA HIS A 134 9.75 -7.04 1.13
C HIS A 134 9.79 -7.51 2.59
N GLU A 135 10.70 -6.92 3.35
CA GLU A 135 10.85 -7.21 4.77
C GLU A 135 9.66 -6.67 5.56
N THR A 136 9.30 -7.35 6.63
CA THR A 136 8.16 -7.04 7.48
C THR A 136 8.59 -6.79 8.94
N GLY A 137 7.67 -6.23 9.73
CA GLY A 137 7.91 -5.96 11.14
C GLY A 137 8.69 -4.68 11.40
N PHE A 138 8.82 -4.32 12.70
CA PHE A 138 9.52 -3.11 13.13
C PHE A 138 11.03 -3.13 12.83
N ALA A 139 11.64 -4.31 12.81
CA ALA A 139 13.08 -4.46 12.51
C ALA A 139 13.44 -3.97 11.09
N ALA A 140 12.50 -4.03 10.14
CA ALA A 140 12.68 -3.53 8.78
C ALA A 140 12.36 -2.03 8.63
N ALA A 141 11.86 -1.37 9.68
CA ALA A 141 11.47 0.03 9.65
C ALA A 141 12.67 0.96 9.45
N ASP A 142 12.48 2.00 8.64
CA ASP A 142 13.50 2.91 8.17
C ASP A 142 12.95 4.34 8.13
N ALA A 143 13.58 5.27 8.83
CA ALA A 143 13.15 6.67 8.86
C ALA A 143 13.12 7.32 7.48
N ASN A 144 13.99 6.87 6.57
CA ASN A 144 14.11 7.40 5.22
C ASN A 144 13.18 6.72 4.19
N LEU A 145 12.33 5.78 4.62
CA LEU A 145 11.48 5.00 3.71
C LEU A 145 10.64 5.86 2.78
N PHE A 146 10.17 7.01 3.24
CA PHE A 146 9.24 7.89 2.54
C PHE A 146 9.90 9.07 1.84
N VAL A 147 11.19 9.32 2.08
CA VAL A 147 11.90 10.50 1.55
C VAL A 147 11.78 10.59 0.03
N GLY A 148 11.23 11.72 -0.45
CA GLY A 148 10.99 11.99 -1.86
C GLY A 148 9.89 11.16 -2.52
N ARG A 149 9.25 10.22 -1.79
CA ARG A 149 8.18 9.38 -2.33
C ARG A 149 6.83 10.10 -2.30
N PRO A 150 5.93 9.80 -3.24
CA PRO A 150 4.56 10.28 -3.16
C PRO A 150 3.86 9.73 -1.89
N TRP A 151 3.05 10.57 -1.26
CA TRP A 151 2.10 10.14 -0.23
C TRP A 151 0.73 10.70 -0.60
N VAL A 152 -0.18 9.81 -0.98
CA VAL A 152 -1.53 10.21 -1.35
C VAL A 152 -2.31 10.60 -0.11
N VAL A 153 -3.01 11.73 -0.20
CA VAL A 153 -3.94 12.24 0.82
C VAL A 153 -5.32 12.32 0.18
N VAL A 154 -6.29 11.66 0.80
CA VAL A 154 -7.68 11.59 0.32
C VAL A 154 -8.58 12.25 1.36
N PRO A 155 -9.05 13.48 1.13
CA PRO A 155 -9.97 14.17 2.03
C PRO A 155 -11.29 13.41 2.20
N ASP A 156 -11.97 13.60 3.31
CA ASP A 156 -13.34 13.16 3.47
C ASP A 156 -14.30 13.94 2.51
N HIS A 157 -15.50 13.39 2.30
CA HIS A 157 -16.50 14.02 1.44
C HIS A 157 -17.01 15.38 1.98
N HIS A 158 -16.73 15.70 3.23
CA HIS A 158 -17.10 16.97 3.85
C HIS A 158 -15.99 18.02 3.70
N GLY A 159 -14.86 17.69 3.06
CA GLY A 159 -13.81 18.61 2.68
C GLY A 159 -13.21 19.39 3.88
N THR A 160 -13.11 18.73 5.06
CA THR A 160 -12.51 19.40 6.21
C THR A 160 -11.03 19.64 5.94
N SER A 161 -10.73 20.82 5.41
CA SER A 161 -9.38 21.27 5.05
C SER A 161 -8.36 21.03 6.19
N SER A 162 -8.80 21.08 7.44
CA SER A 162 -7.94 20.87 8.61
C SER A 162 -7.49 19.40 8.80
N ALA A 163 -8.32 18.40 8.46
CA ALA A 163 -7.92 16.99 8.55
C ALA A 163 -6.90 16.64 7.45
N ALA A 164 -7.18 17.05 6.22
CA ALA A 164 -6.27 16.86 5.10
C ALA A 164 -4.92 17.58 5.36
N ALA A 165 -4.96 18.85 5.81
CA ALA A 165 -3.75 19.60 6.16
C ALA A 165 -2.90 18.91 7.25
N LEU A 166 -3.53 18.23 8.22
CA LEU A 166 -2.81 17.47 9.24
C LEU A 166 -2.12 16.24 8.65
N VAL A 167 -2.78 15.51 7.73
CA VAL A 167 -2.21 14.35 7.05
C VAL A 167 -1.11 14.76 6.05
N GLU A 168 -1.27 15.88 5.35
CA GLU A 168 -0.20 16.45 4.51
C GLU A 168 1.04 16.83 5.35
N ARG A 169 0.83 17.42 6.52
CA ARG A 169 1.92 17.70 7.46
C ARG A 169 2.61 16.42 7.94
N LEU A 170 1.85 15.36 8.25
CA LEU A 170 2.41 14.05 8.58
C LEU A 170 3.31 13.52 7.45
N ALA A 171 2.80 13.52 6.21
CA ALA A 171 3.54 13.08 5.04
C ALA A 171 4.84 13.89 4.86
N SER A 172 4.76 15.21 4.95
CA SER A 172 5.91 16.12 4.81
C SER A 172 6.94 15.89 5.90
N SER A 173 6.52 15.67 7.17
CA SER A 173 7.43 15.37 8.28
C SER A 173 8.16 14.03 8.10
N CYS A 174 7.55 13.09 7.39
CA CYS A 174 8.20 11.83 7.00
C CYS A 174 9.09 12.00 5.73
N GLY A 175 9.28 13.22 5.22
CA GLY A 175 10.06 13.49 4.01
C GLY A 175 9.36 13.12 2.71
N ALA A 176 8.08 12.74 2.75
CA ALA A 176 7.30 12.41 1.57
C ALA A 176 6.77 13.65 0.84
N ARG A 177 6.33 13.47 -0.41
CA ARG A 177 5.63 14.49 -1.20
C ARG A 177 4.12 14.22 -1.14
N PRO A 178 3.32 15.00 -0.40
CA PRO A 178 1.87 14.82 -0.37
C PRO A 178 1.25 15.12 -1.73
N ILE A 179 0.29 14.28 -2.14
CA ILE A 179 -0.49 14.43 -3.37
C ILE A 179 -1.96 14.26 -3.03
N MET A 180 -2.74 15.32 -3.23
CA MET A 180 -4.19 15.29 -3.04
C MET A 180 -4.87 14.63 -4.23
N MET A 181 -5.77 13.68 -3.97
CA MET A 181 -6.68 13.12 -4.98
C MET A 181 -7.92 12.50 -4.32
N ASP A 182 -8.94 12.19 -5.12
CA ASP A 182 -10.09 11.43 -4.63
C ASP A 182 -9.81 9.91 -4.56
N ALA A 183 -10.64 9.19 -3.80
CA ALA A 183 -10.47 7.77 -3.57
C ALA A 183 -10.65 6.93 -4.85
N GLU A 184 -11.53 7.33 -5.75
CA GLU A 184 -11.81 6.67 -7.02
C GLU A 184 -10.60 6.76 -7.95
N LEU A 185 -10.04 7.95 -8.10
CA LEU A 185 -8.85 8.18 -8.92
C LEU A 185 -7.65 7.41 -8.36
N HIS A 186 -7.45 7.47 -7.03
CA HIS A 186 -6.42 6.69 -6.35
C HIS A 186 -6.52 5.20 -6.67
N ASP A 187 -7.69 4.60 -6.44
CA ASP A 187 -7.90 3.16 -6.60
C ASP A 187 -7.80 2.73 -8.07
N ALA A 188 -8.24 3.58 -9.01
CA ALA A 188 -8.07 3.33 -10.44
C ALA A 188 -6.60 3.39 -10.89
N ALA A 189 -5.82 4.34 -10.34
CA ALA A 189 -4.39 4.48 -10.62
C ALA A 189 -3.59 3.31 -10.01
N THR A 190 -3.78 3.02 -8.73
CA THR A 190 -3.08 1.92 -8.05
C THR A 190 -3.44 0.56 -8.61
N ALA A 191 -4.69 0.36 -9.07
CA ALA A 191 -5.07 -0.86 -9.80
C ALA A 191 -4.23 -1.07 -11.06
N ALA A 192 -3.86 0.00 -11.76
CA ALA A 192 -3.08 -0.10 -13.00
C ALA A 192 -1.60 -0.40 -12.74
N VAL A 193 -0.97 0.31 -11.81
CA VAL A 193 0.50 0.32 -11.66
C VAL A 193 1.02 -0.54 -10.51
N SER A 194 0.14 -1.08 -9.67
CA SER A 194 0.49 -1.88 -8.49
C SER A 194 -0.31 -3.18 -8.39
N HIS A 195 -1.65 -3.12 -8.34
CA HIS A 195 -2.47 -4.29 -8.02
C HIS A 195 -2.59 -5.26 -9.19
N LEU A 196 -2.71 -4.77 -10.43
CA LEU A 196 -2.65 -5.62 -11.62
C LEU A 196 -1.27 -6.29 -11.76
N PRO A 197 -0.13 -5.60 -11.63
CA PRO A 197 1.19 -6.24 -11.58
C PRO A 197 1.32 -7.34 -10.51
N LEU A 198 0.77 -7.14 -9.31
CA LEU A 198 0.73 -8.17 -8.27
C LEU A 198 -0.03 -9.42 -8.73
N LEU A 199 -1.25 -9.23 -9.25
CA LEU A 199 -2.08 -10.32 -9.78
C LEU A 199 -1.38 -11.04 -10.93
N LEU A 200 -0.76 -10.30 -11.85
CA LEU A 200 -0.04 -10.85 -12.99
C LEU A 200 1.17 -11.68 -12.57
N SER A 201 1.91 -11.21 -11.59
CA SER A 201 3.05 -11.93 -11.03
C SER A 201 2.62 -13.30 -10.50
N ALA A 202 1.51 -13.37 -9.77
CA ALA A 202 0.95 -14.63 -9.26
C ALA A 202 0.38 -15.51 -10.39
N ALA A 203 -0.37 -14.91 -11.33
CA ALA A 203 -0.96 -15.62 -12.47
C ALA A 203 0.10 -16.22 -13.39
N LEU A 204 1.21 -15.51 -13.63
CA LEU A 204 2.35 -16.02 -14.40
C LEU A 204 2.96 -17.26 -13.76
N VAL A 205 3.18 -17.23 -12.44
CA VAL A 205 3.67 -18.41 -11.72
C VAL A 205 2.72 -19.60 -11.89
N SER A 206 1.42 -19.37 -11.70
CA SER A 206 0.40 -20.43 -11.84
C SER A 206 0.36 -20.99 -13.27
N ALA A 207 0.34 -20.11 -14.29
CA ALA A 207 0.28 -20.53 -15.68
C ALA A 207 1.47 -21.38 -16.12
N VAL A 208 2.67 -21.06 -15.64
CA VAL A 208 3.89 -21.79 -16.00
C VAL A 208 4.08 -23.05 -15.17
N SER A 209 3.68 -23.07 -13.89
CA SER A 209 3.90 -24.21 -12.99
C SER A 209 2.79 -25.26 -13.01
N GLN A 210 1.52 -24.83 -13.23
CA GLN A 210 0.35 -25.71 -13.09
C GLN A 210 -0.22 -26.20 -14.44
N GLY A 211 0.12 -25.51 -15.56
CA GLY A 211 -0.40 -25.83 -16.88
C GLY A 211 -1.92 -25.73 -16.99
N GLU A 212 -2.45 -26.28 -18.09
CA GLU A 212 -3.89 -26.33 -18.31
C GLU A 212 -4.58 -27.25 -17.29
N GLN A 213 -5.73 -26.81 -16.77
CA GLN A 213 -6.59 -27.54 -15.81
C GLN A 213 -5.94 -27.87 -14.45
N GLY A 214 -4.90 -27.11 -14.02
CA GLY A 214 -4.28 -27.31 -12.71
C GLY A 214 -3.39 -28.55 -12.59
N LYS A 215 -3.05 -29.20 -13.70
CA LYS A 215 -2.07 -30.29 -13.74
C LYS A 215 -0.66 -29.69 -13.85
N ALA A 216 0.29 -30.25 -13.09
CA ALA A 216 1.69 -29.85 -13.21
C ALA A 216 2.18 -29.95 -14.65
N VAL A 217 2.82 -28.89 -15.15
CA VAL A 217 3.43 -28.90 -16.48
C VAL A 217 4.62 -29.85 -16.46
N ASP A 218 4.66 -30.82 -17.36
CA ASP A 218 5.75 -31.79 -17.45
C ASP A 218 7.13 -31.14 -17.62
N GLY A 219 7.21 -29.91 -18.05
CA GLY A 219 8.44 -29.15 -18.20
C GLY A 219 8.78 -28.22 -17.04
N TRP A 220 7.97 -28.08 -15.97
CA TRP A 220 8.23 -27.08 -14.92
C TRP A 220 9.60 -27.22 -14.25
N ARG A 221 10.02 -28.47 -13.95
CA ARG A 221 11.35 -28.74 -13.38
C ARG A 221 12.47 -28.26 -14.28
N VAL A 222 12.34 -28.46 -15.59
CA VAL A 222 13.32 -27.99 -16.59
C VAL A 222 13.26 -26.47 -16.72
N SER A 223 12.06 -25.89 -16.82
CA SER A 223 11.86 -24.45 -16.90
C SER A 223 12.46 -23.73 -15.69
N HIS A 224 12.30 -24.29 -14.49
CA HIS A 224 12.86 -23.73 -13.26
C HIS A 224 14.40 -23.71 -13.28
N LEU A 225 15.06 -24.70 -13.89
CA LEU A 225 16.52 -24.70 -14.04
C LEU A 225 17.03 -23.58 -14.95
N LEU A 226 16.19 -23.11 -15.86
CA LEU A 226 16.51 -22.02 -16.80
C LEU A 226 16.06 -20.64 -16.30
N ALA A 227 15.40 -20.58 -15.13
CA ALA A 227 14.88 -19.33 -14.56
C ALA A 227 16.04 -18.41 -14.18
N SER A 228 16.03 -17.19 -14.71
CA SER A 228 17.07 -16.17 -14.50
C SER A 228 16.47 -14.83 -14.08
N SER A 229 17.19 -13.73 -14.27
CA SER A 229 16.80 -12.39 -13.83
C SER A 229 15.43 -11.95 -14.36
N GLY A 230 15.08 -12.25 -15.62
CA GLY A 230 13.77 -11.93 -16.20
C GLY A 230 12.62 -12.56 -15.43
N TRP A 231 12.71 -13.90 -15.16
CA TRP A 231 11.72 -14.61 -14.35
C TRP A 231 11.62 -14.03 -12.94
N ASN A 232 12.77 -13.82 -12.28
CA ASN A 232 12.81 -13.27 -10.92
C ASN A 232 12.18 -11.88 -10.84
N SER A 233 12.42 -11.01 -11.83
CA SER A 233 11.83 -9.69 -11.91
C SER A 233 10.31 -9.74 -12.14
N ALA A 234 9.84 -10.57 -13.07
CA ALA A 234 8.43 -10.72 -13.41
C ALA A 234 7.60 -11.34 -12.27
N THR A 235 8.21 -12.25 -11.49
CA THR A 235 7.54 -12.97 -10.38
C THR A 235 7.82 -12.38 -9.00
N ARG A 236 8.53 -11.26 -8.91
CA ARG A 236 8.95 -10.66 -7.65
C ARG A 236 7.77 -10.36 -6.71
N LEU A 237 6.67 -9.81 -7.23
CA LEU A 237 5.51 -9.42 -6.42
C LEU A 237 4.75 -10.64 -5.86
N ALA A 238 4.80 -11.79 -6.52
CA ALA A 238 4.20 -13.03 -6.01
C ALA A 238 4.91 -13.60 -4.76
N ARG A 239 6.07 -13.04 -4.37
CA ARG A 239 6.80 -13.43 -3.17
C ARG A 239 6.40 -12.62 -1.93
N GLY A 240 5.51 -11.65 -2.07
CA GLY A 240 4.99 -10.84 -0.97
C GLY A 240 4.04 -11.61 -0.07
N SER A 241 3.50 -10.92 0.95
CA SER A 241 2.48 -11.50 1.84
C SER A 241 1.20 -11.82 1.06
N ASP A 242 0.77 -13.06 1.15
CA ASP A 242 -0.49 -13.54 0.58
C ASP A 242 -1.72 -12.89 1.23
N GLU A 243 -1.71 -12.68 2.54
CA GLU A 243 -2.76 -11.97 3.27
C GLU A 243 -2.90 -10.52 2.78
N MET A 244 -1.80 -9.77 2.71
CA MET A 244 -1.82 -8.40 2.21
C MET A 244 -2.24 -8.34 0.74
N GLY A 245 -1.76 -9.26 -0.08
CA GLY A 245 -2.14 -9.37 -1.49
C GLY A 245 -3.63 -9.66 -1.66
N ALA A 246 -4.19 -10.58 -0.88
CA ALA A 246 -5.62 -10.90 -0.89
C ALA A 246 -6.46 -9.70 -0.47
N ASP A 247 -6.07 -8.98 0.59
CA ASP A 247 -6.75 -7.78 1.05
C ASP A 247 -6.76 -6.67 -0.02
N ILE A 248 -5.61 -6.40 -0.65
CA ILE A 248 -5.49 -5.40 -1.72
C ILE A 248 -6.40 -5.76 -2.90
N LEU A 249 -6.34 -6.99 -3.38
CA LEU A 249 -7.10 -7.43 -4.54
C LEU A 249 -8.61 -7.46 -4.25
N SER A 250 -9.03 -7.85 -3.04
CA SER A 250 -10.44 -7.90 -2.66
C SER A 250 -11.04 -6.51 -2.43
N THR A 251 -10.32 -5.61 -1.74
CA THR A 251 -10.83 -4.26 -1.44
C THR A 251 -10.81 -3.32 -2.65
N ASN A 252 -10.00 -3.61 -3.69
CA ASN A 252 -10.02 -2.90 -4.98
C ASN A 252 -10.45 -3.77 -6.17
N ALA A 253 -11.21 -4.84 -5.93
CA ALA A 253 -11.55 -5.84 -6.94
C ALA A 253 -12.21 -5.25 -8.21
N ARG A 254 -13.03 -4.19 -8.07
CA ARG A 254 -13.71 -3.54 -9.19
C ARG A 254 -12.71 -2.98 -10.21
N GLU A 255 -11.75 -2.19 -9.75
CA GLU A 255 -10.78 -1.54 -10.63
C GLU A 255 -9.73 -2.53 -11.16
N VAL A 256 -9.32 -3.49 -10.32
CA VAL A 256 -8.43 -4.58 -10.76
C VAL A 256 -9.08 -5.40 -11.88
N ARG A 257 -10.37 -5.77 -11.74
CA ARG A 257 -11.11 -6.48 -12.80
C ARG A 257 -11.22 -5.67 -14.08
N ARG A 258 -11.39 -4.34 -13.98
CA ARG A 258 -11.42 -3.46 -15.16
C ARG A 258 -10.09 -3.52 -15.92
N ARG A 259 -8.97 -3.41 -15.18
CA ARG A 259 -7.62 -3.49 -15.76
C ARG A 259 -7.29 -4.88 -16.31
N LEU A 260 -7.72 -5.93 -15.60
CA LEU A 260 -7.53 -7.31 -16.05
C LEU A 260 -8.24 -7.59 -17.39
N ARG A 261 -9.45 -7.04 -17.60
CA ARG A 261 -10.13 -7.17 -18.91
C ARG A 261 -9.32 -6.52 -20.03
N ALA A 262 -8.88 -5.28 -19.85
CA ALA A 262 -8.06 -4.58 -20.83
C ALA A 262 -6.75 -5.33 -21.15
N LEU A 263 -6.15 -5.95 -20.13
CA LEU A 263 -4.97 -6.79 -20.34
C LEU A 263 -5.29 -8.07 -21.11
N ARG A 264 -6.42 -8.73 -20.85
CA ARG A 264 -6.83 -9.92 -21.63
C ARG A 264 -6.97 -9.56 -23.10
N ASP A 265 -7.66 -8.46 -23.41
CA ASP A 265 -7.82 -7.99 -24.78
C ASP A 265 -6.45 -7.72 -25.45
N GLU A 266 -5.48 -7.24 -24.70
CA GLU A 266 -4.12 -7.04 -25.22
C GLU A 266 -3.35 -8.36 -25.40
N LEU A 267 -3.51 -9.33 -24.49
CA LEU A 267 -2.92 -10.66 -24.64
C LEU A 267 -3.48 -11.41 -25.85
N GLU A 268 -4.77 -11.27 -26.16
CA GLU A 268 -5.37 -11.81 -27.40
C GLU A 268 -4.76 -11.19 -28.65
N ARG A 269 -4.44 -9.87 -28.63
CA ARG A 269 -3.72 -9.24 -29.76
C ARG A 269 -2.29 -9.77 -29.88
N TRP A 270 -1.62 -10.06 -28.77
CA TRP A 270 -0.29 -10.68 -28.78
C TRP A 270 -0.34 -12.09 -29.33
N ASP A 271 -1.32 -12.90 -28.94
CA ASP A 271 -1.53 -14.25 -29.46
C ASP A 271 -1.72 -14.24 -31.00
N ALA A 272 -2.57 -13.36 -31.52
CA ALA A 272 -2.75 -13.22 -32.96
C ALA A 272 -1.45 -12.85 -33.71
N ARG A 273 -0.57 -12.01 -33.11
CA ARG A 273 0.75 -11.70 -33.68
C ARG A 273 1.69 -12.90 -33.69
N LEU A 274 1.65 -13.70 -32.62
CA LEU A 274 2.47 -14.90 -32.52
C LEU A 274 2.02 -15.96 -33.52
N VAL A 275 0.71 -16.14 -33.74
CA VAL A 275 0.16 -17.01 -34.79
C VAL A 275 0.63 -16.56 -36.18
N ALA A 276 0.63 -15.24 -36.46
CA ALA A 276 1.15 -14.73 -37.73
C ALA A 276 2.66 -14.99 -37.88
N ALA A 277 3.42 -14.87 -36.82
CA ALA A 277 4.86 -15.13 -36.81
C ALA A 277 5.20 -16.63 -36.90
N GLU A 278 4.33 -17.51 -36.41
CA GLU A 278 4.47 -18.97 -36.58
C GLU A 278 4.35 -19.38 -38.07
N ASN A 279 3.47 -18.70 -38.81
CA ASN A 279 3.32 -18.93 -40.26
C ASN A 279 4.44 -18.29 -41.11
N ASP A 280 4.89 -17.09 -40.75
CA ASP A 280 6.02 -16.38 -41.40
C ASP A 280 6.81 -15.55 -40.35
N PRO A 281 7.93 -16.09 -39.84
CA PRO A 281 8.74 -15.43 -38.81
C PRO A 281 9.34 -14.08 -39.27
N VAL A 282 9.56 -13.86 -40.56
CA VAL A 282 10.14 -12.63 -41.09
C VAL A 282 9.11 -11.50 -41.08
N VAL A 283 7.90 -11.79 -41.53
CA VAL A 283 6.77 -10.85 -41.56
C VAL A 283 6.32 -10.55 -40.11
N GLY A 284 6.09 -11.61 -39.30
CA GLY A 284 5.65 -11.45 -37.91
C GLY A 284 6.62 -10.69 -37.03
N ARG A 285 7.94 -10.83 -37.26
CA ARG A 285 8.97 -10.07 -36.53
C ARG A 285 8.79 -8.56 -36.65
N THR A 286 8.37 -8.07 -37.79
CA THR A 286 8.24 -6.62 -38.03
C THR A 286 7.13 -6.03 -37.15
N ASP A 287 5.98 -6.66 -37.09
CA ASP A 287 4.85 -6.23 -36.25
C ASP A 287 5.14 -6.35 -34.75
N ILE A 288 5.71 -7.48 -34.33
CA ILE A 288 6.16 -7.71 -32.94
C ILE A 288 7.15 -6.62 -32.50
N ARG A 289 8.15 -6.31 -33.36
CA ARG A 289 9.14 -5.28 -33.05
C ARG A 289 8.52 -3.90 -32.88
N ALA A 290 7.58 -3.53 -33.76
CA ALA A 290 6.87 -2.26 -33.68
C ALA A 290 6.12 -2.14 -32.34
N ARG A 291 5.43 -3.17 -31.94
CA ARG A 291 4.65 -3.19 -30.68
C ARG A 291 5.55 -3.11 -29.42
N LEU A 292 6.71 -3.78 -29.44
CA LEU A 292 7.69 -3.68 -28.36
C LEU A 292 8.32 -2.29 -28.28
N ALA A 293 8.56 -1.64 -29.42
CA ALA A 293 9.07 -0.28 -29.48
C ALA A 293 8.08 0.73 -28.90
N GLU A 294 6.80 0.64 -29.25
CA GLU A 294 5.72 1.47 -28.73
C GLU A 294 5.62 1.38 -27.19
N ALA A 295 5.68 0.16 -26.62
CA ALA A 295 5.67 -0.02 -25.17
C ALA A 295 6.90 0.64 -24.48
N ARG A 296 8.08 0.55 -25.11
CA ARG A 296 9.31 1.20 -24.58
C ARG A 296 9.17 2.72 -24.65
N GLU A 297 8.72 3.28 -25.76
CA GLU A 297 8.55 4.72 -25.96
C GLU A 297 7.58 5.29 -24.91
N THR A 298 6.45 4.61 -24.65
CA THR A 298 5.50 5.00 -23.60
C THR A 298 6.16 5.08 -22.23
N LEU A 299 7.08 4.17 -21.89
CA LEU A 299 7.81 4.20 -20.62
C LEU A 299 8.85 5.32 -20.54
N GLU A 300 9.44 5.71 -21.68
CA GLU A 300 10.43 6.78 -21.77
C GLU A 300 9.79 8.18 -21.65
N GLU A 301 8.58 8.37 -22.16
CA GLU A 301 7.81 9.62 -22.02
C GLU A 301 7.41 9.95 -20.58
N LEU A 302 7.39 8.97 -19.66
CA LEU A 302 7.02 9.13 -18.27
C LEU A 302 8.21 9.39 -17.33
N ARG A 303 9.42 9.53 -17.85
CA ARG A 303 10.63 9.84 -17.10
C ARG A 303 10.93 11.33 -17.09
#